data_ad3672d88773aaba97bd8637f8f66b56
#
_entry.id   ad3672d88773aaba97bd8637f8f66b56
#
_cell.length_a   1.000
_cell.length_b   1.000
_cell.length_c   1.000
_cell.angle_alpha   90.00
_cell.angle_beta   90.00
_cell.angle_gamma   90.00
#
_symmetry.space_group_name_H-M   'P 1'
#
loop_
_entity.id
_entity.type
_entity.pdbx_description
1 polymer ?
#
loop_
_entity_poly.entity_id
_entity_poly.type
_entity_poly.pdbx_seq_one_letter_code
_entity_poly.pdbx_strand_id
1 'polypeptide(L)'
;MEHRTYYYARVSTKEQNLDRQLAAFRSLGASEREIITDKESGKDLDRKGYQALKSTILRSGDTLVIKSLDRLSRNKQDIHNELQFFKDNGIRLKVIDLPTTMMDLPEGQEWVFEMVNNILIEVLGTIAQQERTTIRQRQREGIEAARSKGKHLGRPPLQTPENWNEVYAQWQSGKITAKRAIELTGLKRSSFYRLVRNLEK
;
A
#
# COMPACT_ATOMS: atom_id res chain seq x y z
N MET A 1 5.46 21.81 -29.11
CA MET A 1 4.38 20.78 -28.94
C MET A 1 3.27 21.42 -28.13
N GLU A 2 2.02 21.14 -28.46
CA GLU A 2 0.87 21.68 -27.72
C GLU A 2 0.76 20.91 -26.40
N HIS A 3 0.88 21.60 -25.26
CA HIS A 3 0.73 21.02 -23.93
C HIS A 3 -0.75 20.76 -23.67
N ARG A 4 -1.07 19.59 -23.11
CA ARG A 4 -2.46 19.17 -22.86
C ARG A 4 -2.73 19.08 -21.37
N THR A 5 -4.01 19.28 -21.02
CA THR A 5 -4.48 19.11 -19.67
C THR A 5 -5.33 17.85 -19.59
N TYR A 6 -4.98 16.95 -18.64
CA TYR A 6 -5.72 15.74 -18.36
C TYR A 6 -6.26 15.78 -16.94
N TYR A 7 -7.35 15.08 -16.72
CA TYR A 7 -8.07 15.07 -15.45
C TYR A 7 -8.19 13.63 -14.96
N TYR A 8 -7.90 13.40 -13.70
CA TYR A 8 -7.98 12.06 -13.14
C TYR A 8 -8.95 12.01 -11.95
N ALA A 9 -9.95 11.13 -12.04
CA ALA A 9 -10.91 10.88 -10.98
C ALA A 9 -10.91 9.42 -10.52
N ARG A 10 -11.10 9.21 -9.22
CA ARG A 10 -11.11 7.88 -8.62
C ARG A 10 -12.16 7.74 -7.52
N VAL A 11 -12.82 6.58 -7.47
CA VAL A 11 -13.65 6.14 -6.35
C VAL A 11 -13.25 4.74 -5.92
N SER A 12 -13.45 4.41 -4.63
CA SER A 12 -12.98 3.14 -4.06
C SER A 12 -13.95 1.97 -4.25
N THR A 13 -15.22 2.24 -4.57
CA THR A 13 -16.26 1.22 -4.79
C THR A 13 -17.14 1.58 -5.99
N LYS A 14 -17.82 0.56 -6.56
CA LYS A 14 -18.75 0.76 -7.68
C LYS A 14 -19.96 1.64 -7.33
N GLU A 15 -20.32 1.67 -6.04
CA GLU A 15 -21.46 2.43 -5.52
C GLU A 15 -21.13 3.89 -5.22
N GLN A 16 -19.84 4.25 -5.09
CA GLN A 16 -19.43 5.63 -4.89
C GLN A 16 -19.51 6.42 -6.19
N ASN A 17 -20.09 7.63 -6.08
CA ASN A 17 -20.34 8.48 -7.22
C ASN A 17 -19.13 9.36 -7.55
N LEU A 18 -18.73 9.37 -8.82
CA LEU A 18 -17.70 10.23 -9.39
C LEU A 18 -18.22 11.67 -9.64
N ASP A 19 -19.53 11.91 -9.58
CA ASP A 19 -20.16 13.14 -10.06
C ASP A 19 -19.55 14.42 -9.48
N ARG A 20 -19.19 14.41 -8.19
CA ARG A 20 -18.55 15.58 -7.56
C ARG A 20 -17.18 15.90 -8.17
N GLN A 21 -16.41 14.89 -8.56
CA GLN A 21 -15.11 15.09 -9.19
C GLN A 21 -15.32 15.53 -10.65
N LEU A 22 -16.21 14.88 -11.38
CA LEU A 22 -16.52 15.20 -12.76
C LEU A 22 -17.12 16.61 -12.88
N ALA A 23 -18.03 17.00 -11.99
CA ALA A 23 -18.58 18.35 -11.96
C ALA A 23 -17.47 19.41 -11.74
N ALA A 24 -16.55 19.16 -10.82
CA ALA A 24 -15.41 20.05 -10.60
C ALA A 24 -14.49 20.15 -11.82
N PHE A 25 -14.27 19.05 -12.55
CA PHE A 25 -13.47 19.07 -13.78
C PHE A 25 -14.17 19.81 -14.92
N ARG A 26 -15.48 19.57 -15.09
CA ARG A 26 -16.28 20.28 -16.11
C ARG A 26 -16.35 21.80 -15.85
N SER A 27 -16.39 22.23 -14.59
CA SER A 27 -16.33 23.65 -14.26
C SER A 27 -14.98 24.31 -14.60
N LEU A 28 -13.93 23.50 -14.77
CA LEU A 28 -12.61 23.93 -15.25
C LEU A 28 -12.47 23.82 -16.77
N GLY A 29 -13.55 23.45 -17.50
CA GLY A 29 -13.56 23.34 -18.95
C GLY A 29 -13.11 21.98 -19.49
N ALA A 30 -13.01 20.94 -18.64
CA ALA A 30 -12.61 19.59 -19.06
C ALA A 30 -13.58 18.96 -20.05
N SER A 31 -13.07 18.45 -21.16
CA SER A 31 -13.82 17.61 -22.09
C SER A 31 -13.83 16.15 -21.61
N GLU A 32 -14.83 15.37 -22.00
CA GLU A 32 -14.93 13.95 -21.61
C GLU A 32 -13.74 13.11 -22.09
N ARG A 33 -13.06 13.52 -23.16
CA ARG A 33 -11.87 12.82 -23.71
C ARG A 33 -10.62 13.02 -22.87
N GLU A 34 -10.59 14.08 -22.08
CA GLU A 34 -9.46 14.45 -21.21
C GLU A 34 -9.60 13.85 -19.80
N ILE A 35 -10.77 13.28 -19.49
CA ILE A 35 -11.07 12.75 -18.17
C ILE A 35 -10.81 11.23 -18.13
N ILE A 36 -9.88 10.82 -17.29
CA ILE A 36 -9.58 9.41 -17.03
C ILE A 36 -10.15 9.04 -15.65
N THR A 37 -10.83 7.90 -15.59
CA THR A 37 -11.51 7.46 -14.36
C THR A 37 -11.14 6.03 -13.99
N ASP A 38 -10.93 5.78 -12.70
CA ASP A 38 -10.80 4.44 -12.12
C ASP A 38 -11.83 4.21 -11.00
N LYS A 39 -12.40 3.00 -10.96
CA LYS A 39 -13.29 2.53 -9.90
C LYS A 39 -12.60 1.45 -9.07
N GLU A 40 -11.51 1.83 -8.43
CA GLU A 40 -10.62 0.93 -7.69
C GLU A 40 -10.13 1.54 -6.39
N SER A 41 -9.66 0.68 -5.47
CA SER A 41 -9.16 1.11 -4.18
C SER A 41 -7.95 2.05 -4.31
N GLY A 42 -7.85 3.02 -3.40
CA GLY A 42 -6.66 3.87 -3.29
C GLY A 42 -5.51 3.26 -2.50
N LYS A 43 -5.53 1.92 -2.25
CA LYS A 43 -4.48 1.24 -1.50
C LYS A 43 -3.21 1.00 -2.31
N ASP A 44 -3.35 0.79 -3.61
CA ASP A 44 -2.23 0.65 -4.51
C ASP A 44 -2.40 1.54 -5.76
N LEU A 45 -1.36 1.60 -6.57
CA LEU A 45 -1.29 2.42 -7.79
C LEU A 45 -1.50 1.56 -9.05
N ASP A 46 -1.69 0.24 -8.92
CA ASP A 46 -1.91 -0.66 -10.05
C ASP A 46 -3.35 -0.61 -10.53
N ARG A 47 -3.69 0.51 -11.15
CA ARG A 47 -5.00 0.82 -11.74
C ARG A 47 -4.84 1.09 -13.21
N LYS A 48 -5.69 0.46 -14.03
CA LYS A 48 -5.55 0.48 -15.49
C LYS A 48 -5.57 1.89 -16.09
N GLY A 49 -6.50 2.72 -15.66
CA GLY A 49 -6.61 4.10 -16.14
C GLY A 49 -5.41 4.95 -15.69
N TYR A 50 -5.01 4.83 -14.44
CA TYR A 50 -3.88 5.56 -13.90
C TYR A 50 -2.54 5.13 -14.52
N GLN A 51 -2.33 3.84 -14.73
CA GLN A 51 -1.13 3.32 -15.38
C GLN A 51 -1.07 3.75 -16.86
N ALA A 52 -2.18 3.69 -17.57
CA ALA A 52 -2.26 4.21 -18.94
C ALA A 52 -1.96 5.72 -19.01
N LEU A 53 -2.49 6.48 -18.03
CA LEU A 53 -2.22 7.91 -17.91
C LEU A 53 -0.72 8.19 -17.77
N LYS A 54 -0.04 7.48 -16.84
CA LYS A 54 1.41 7.66 -16.58
C LYS A 54 2.31 7.20 -17.73
N SER A 55 2.02 6.04 -18.30
CA SER A 55 2.95 5.39 -19.24
C SER A 55 2.73 5.78 -20.70
N THR A 56 1.51 6.19 -21.06
CA THR A 56 1.12 6.33 -22.47
C THR A 56 0.59 7.72 -22.80
N ILE A 57 -0.13 8.36 -21.89
CA ILE A 57 -0.88 9.58 -22.18
C ILE A 57 -0.06 10.83 -21.85
N LEU A 58 0.42 10.93 -20.60
CA LEU A 58 1.14 12.11 -20.12
C LEU A 58 2.53 12.24 -20.74
N ARG A 59 2.88 13.47 -21.12
CA ARG A 59 4.18 13.84 -21.67
C ARG A 59 4.74 15.04 -20.93
N SER A 60 6.03 15.28 -21.07
CA SER A 60 6.66 16.48 -20.52
C SER A 60 5.96 17.75 -21.02
N GLY A 61 5.67 18.64 -20.09
CA GLY A 61 4.90 19.87 -20.31
C GLY A 61 3.40 19.74 -20.11
N ASP A 62 2.83 18.51 -20.08
CA ASP A 62 1.40 18.31 -19.83
C ASP A 62 1.02 18.64 -18.38
N THR A 63 -0.26 18.92 -18.20
CA THR A 63 -0.86 19.18 -16.88
C THR A 63 -1.80 18.04 -16.49
N LEU A 64 -1.61 17.50 -15.29
CA LEU A 64 -2.54 16.58 -14.65
C LEU A 64 -3.34 17.31 -13.57
N VAL A 65 -4.66 17.28 -13.66
CA VAL A 65 -5.57 17.86 -12.67
C VAL A 65 -6.26 16.75 -11.88
N ILE A 66 -6.15 16.83 -10.56
CA ILE A 66 -6.87 15.93 -9.64
C ILE A 66 -7.67 16.76 -8.64
N LYS A 67 -8.69 16.17 -8.03
CA LYS A 67 -9.47 16.88 -7.01
C LYS A 67 -8.64 17.03 -5.72
N SER A 68 -8.04 15.95 -5.24
CA SER A 68 -7.28 15.89 -3.99
C SER A 68 -6.19 14.83 -4.07
N LEU A 69 -5.14 14.94 -3.27
CA LEU A 69 -4.00 14.02 -3.30
C LEU A 69 -4.36 12.55 -2.98
N ASP A 70 -5.41 12.33 -2.19
CA ASP A 70 -5.92 10.99 -1.89
C ASP A 70 -6.56 10.29 -3.11
N ARG A 71 -6.75 11.00 -4.22
CA ARG A 71 -7.11 10.40 -5.51
C ARG A 71 -5.95 9.64 -6.11
N LEU A 72 -4.72 10.09 -5.90
CA LEU A 72 -3.52 9.35 -6.29
C LEU A 72 -3.36 8.11 -5.42
N SER A 73 -3.14 8.27 -4.13
CA SER A 73 -3.06 7.17 -3.16
C SER A 73 -3.55 7.61 -1.78
N ARG A 74 -3.89 6.65 -0.92
CA ARG A 74 -4.10 6.88 0.51
C ARG A 74 -2.80 6.73 1.31
N ASN A 75 -1.79 6.15 0.72
CA ASN A 75 -0.47 5.99 1.30
C ASN A 75 0.36 7.24 1.00
N LYS A 76 0.82 7.93 2.02
CA LYS A 76 1.60 9.17 1.88
C LYS A 76 2.93 8.96 1.15
N GLN A 77 3.55 7.79 1.30
CA GLN A 77 4.78 7.46 0.58
C GLN A 77 4.54 7.31 -0.92
N ASP A 78 3.42 6.70 -1.31
CA ASP A 78 3.05 6.60 -2.72
C ASP A 78 2.78 7.99 -3.29
N ILE A 79 2.08 8.86 -2.54
CA ILE A 79 1.85 10.25 -2.96
C ILE A 79 3.18 10.98 -3.16
N HIS A 80 4.11 10.86 -2.22
CA HIS A 80 5.45 11.43 -2.33
C HIS A 80 6.18 10.94 -3.61
N ASN A 81 6.16 9.62 -3.84
CA ASN A 81 6.81 9.02 -5.01
C ASN A 81 6.15 9.50 -6.32
N GLU A 82 4.82 9.64 -6.34
CA GLU A 82 4.09 10.13 -7.51
C GLU A 82 4.38 11.62 -7.79
N LEU A 83 4.46 12.45 -6.76
CA LEU A 83 4.84 13.86 -6.92
C LEU A 83 6.26 13.99 -7.48
N GLN A 84 7.19 13.15 -6.97
CA GLN A 84 8.55 13.11 -7.49
C GLN A 84 8.57 12.65 -8.95
N PHE A 85 7.80 11.61 -9.30
CA PHE A 85 7.67 11.13 -10.67
C PHE A 85 7.17 12.24 -11.61
N PHE A 86 6.11 12.99 -11.24
CA PHE A 86 5.60 14.08 -12.08
C PHE A 86 6.63 15.19 -12.27
N LYS A 87 7.34 15.54 -11.20
CA LYS A 87 8.43 16.52 -11.27
C LYS A 87 9.53 16.06 -12.22
N ASP A 88 10.04 14.83 -12.07
CA ASP A 88 11.16 14.30 -12.86
C ASP A 88 10.80 14.15 -14.34
N ASN A 89 9.52 13.98 -14.65
CA ASN A 89 9.02 13.87 -16.02
C ASN A 89 8.49 15.19 -16.58
N GLY A 90 8.64 16.32 -15.86
CA GLY A 90 8.18 17.62 -16.30
C GLY A 90 6.66 17.75 -16.46
N ILE A 91 5.90 16.99 -15.66
CA ILE A 91 4.44 17.00 -15.66
C ILE A 91 3.96 17.93 -14.55
N ARG A 92 3.12 18.90 -14.90
CA ARG A 92 2.55 19.83 -13.94
C ARG A 92 1.35 19.18 -13.24
N LEU A 93 1.39 19.09 -11.91
CA LEU A 93 0.26 18.62 -11.13
C LEU A 93 -0.54 19.80 -10.55
N LYS A 94 -1.84 19.86 -10.87
CA LYS A 94 -2.81 20.77 -10.28
C LYS A 94 -3.77 19.99 -9.36
N VAL A 95 -3.98 20.47 -8.13
CA VAL A 95 -4.85 19.83 -7.14
C VAL A 95 -5.92 20.83 -6.72
N ILE A 96 -7.19 20.55 -7.03
CA ILE A 96 -8.29 21.51 -6.82
C ILE A 96 -8.42 21.91 -5.34
N ASP A 97 -8.26 20.95 -4.42
CA ASP A 97 -8.33 21.19 -2.99
C ASP A 97 -7.06 21.91 -2.44
N LEU A 98 -6.07 22.21 -3.29
CA LEU A 98 -4.87 22.98 -2.98
C LEU A 98 -4.77 24.18 -3.96
N PRO A 99 -5.43 25.32 -3.65
CA PRO A 99 -5.52 26.47 -4.56
C PRO A 99 -4.18 27.02 -5.06
N THR A 100 -3.12 26.89 -4.25
CA THR A 100 -1.75 27.29 -4.63
C THR A 100 -1.22 26.57 -5.86
N THR A 101 -1.68 25.33 -6.11
CA THR A 101 -1.27 24.55 -7.27
C THR A 101 -2.06 24.91 -8.54
N MET A 102 -3.21 25.59 -8.37
CA MET A 102 -4.11 25.96 -9.47
C MET A 102 -3.75 27.29 -10.14
N MET A 103 -2.88 28.08 -9.51
CA MET A 103 -2.50 29.41 -10.00
C MET A 103 -1.77 29.29 -11.33
N ASP A 104 -2.13 30.13 -12.29
CA ASP A 104 -1.34 30.32 -13.51
C ASP A 104 -0.35 31.46 -13.26
N LEU A 105 0.93 31.17 -13.43
CA LEU A 105 2.01 32.14 -13.23
C LEU A 105 2.39 32.77 -14.56
N PRO A 106 2.84 34.05 -14.54
CA PRO A 106 3.45 34.68 -15.70
C PRO A 106 4.65 33.88 -16.22
N GLU A 107 4.94 34.05 -17.52
CA GLU A 107 6.15 33.48 -18.12
C GLU A 107 7.42 33.91 -17.33
N GLY A 108 8.33 32.99 -17.11
CA GLY A 108 9.56 33.20 -16.34
C GLY A 108 9.41 32.99 -14.83
N GLN A 109 8.22 32.65 -14.33
CA GLN A 109 7.99 32.33 -12.92
C GLN A 109 7.69 30.84 -12.66
N GLU A 110 8.01 29.97 -13.59
CA GLU A 110 7.80 28.51 -13.50
C GLU A 110 8.50 27.91 -12.27
N TRP A 111 9.62 28.54 -11.84
CA TRP A 111 10.33 28.15 -10.63
C TRP A 111 9.47 28.16 -9.35
N VAL A 112 8.41 28.99 -9.32
CA VAL A 112 7.47 29.01 -8.15
C VAL A 112 6.72 27.70 -8.05
N PHE A 113 6.33 27.08 -9.18
CA PHE A 113 5.70 25.74 -9.15
C PHE A 113 6.67 24.68 -8.69
N GLU A 114 7.92 24.74 -9.15
CA GLU A 114 8.95 23.83 -8.69
C GLU A 114 9.16 23.96 -7.18
N MET A 115 9.19 25.18 -6.68
CA MET A 115 9.32 25.46 -5.25
C MET A 115 8.12 24.90 -4.46
N VAL A 116 6.88 25.17 -4.91
CA VAL A 116 5.66 24.66 -4.26
C VAL A 116 5.63 23.13 -4.28
N ASN A 117 5.94 22.51 -5.41
CA ASN A 117 6.02 21.05 -5.53
C ASN A 117 7.10 20.47 -4.60
N ASN A 118 8.28 21.09 -4.54
CA ASN A 118 9.35 20.65 -3.64
C ASN A 118 8.92 20.71 -2.18
N ILE A 119 8.29 21.81 -1.76
CA ILE A 119 7.76 21.94 -0.38
C ILE A 119 6.71 20.86 -0.09
N LEU A 120 5.78 20.61 -1.03
CA LEU A 120 4.77 19.56 -0.86
C LEU A 120 5.41 18.16 -0.75
N ILE A 121 6.38 17.86 -1.60
CA ILE A 121 7.13 16.59 -1.58
C ILE A 121 7.84 16.42 -0.24
N GLU A 122 8.54 17.44 0.25
CA GLU A 122 9.30 17.39 1.50
C GLU A 122 8.40 17.25 2.72
N VAL A 123 7.32 18.05 2.79
CA VAL A 123 6.35 17.99 3.89
C VAL A 123 5.65 16.65 3.93
N LEU A 124 5.17 16.13 2.79
CA LEU A 124 4.52 14.82 2.72
C LEU A 124 5.49 13.67 3.04
N GLY A 125 6.74 13.76 2.58
CA GLY A 125 7.80 12.80 2.92
C GLY A 125 8.08 12.76 4.42
N THR A 126 8.20 13.91 5.05
CA THR A 126 8.42 14.04 6.50
C THR A 126 7.25 13.46 7.29
N ILE A 127 6.00 13.79 6.92
CA ILE A 127 4.81 13.25 7.56
C ILE A 127 4.73 11.73 7.39
N ALA A 128 5.01 11.22 6.21
CA ALA A 128 5.02 9.77 5.93
C ALA A 128 6.07 9.03 6.78
N GLN A 129 7.25 9.60 6.93
CA GLN A 129 8.31 9.04 7.76
C GLN A 129 7.93 9.05 9.25
N GLN A 130 7.36 10.14 9.74
CA GLN A 130 6.90 10.24 11.13
C GLN A 130 5.79 9.22 11.43
N GLU A 131 4.84 9.04 10.52
CA GLU A 131 3.77 8.05 10.66
C GLU A 131 4.32 6.62 10.76
N ARG A 132 5.29 6.24 9.90
CA ARG A 132 5.98 4.94 9.98
C ARG A 132 6.66 4.73 11.33
N THR A 133 7.35 5.76 11.82
CA THR A 133 8.03 5.72 13.13
C THR A 133 7.04 5.51 14.26
N THR A 134 5.93 6.26 14.24
CA THR A 134 4.85 6.16 15.23
C THR A 134 4.19 4.77 15.20
N ILE A 135 3.91 4.21 14.00
CA ILE A 135 3.35 2.86 13.87
C ILE A 135 4.30 1.81 14.45
N ARG A 136 5.59 1.87 14.13
CA ARG A 136 6.61 0.95 14.66
C ARG A 136 6.72 1.02 16.17
N GLN A 137 6.68 2.24 16.72
CA GLN A 137 6.71 2.46 18.16
C GLN A 137 5.49 1.83 18.84
N ARG A 138 4.27 2.12 18.36
CA ARG A 138 3.03 1.53 18.88
C ARG A 138 3.01 0.01 18.77
N GLN A 139 3.55 -0.56 17.69
CA GLN A 139 3.69 -2.00 17.54
C GLN A 139 4.63 -2.59 18.60
N ARG A 140 5.79 -1.94 18.84
CA ARG A 140 6.76 -2.36 19.88
C ARG A 140 6.10 -2.34 21.26
N GLU A 141 5.47 -1.22 21.62
CA GLU A 141 4.76 -1.06 22.89
C GLU A 141 3.64 -2.11 23.05
N GLY A 142 2.87 -2.37 21.98
CA GLY A 142 1.83 -3.40 21.97
C GLY A 142 2.40 -4.83 22.15
N ILE A 143 3.55 -5.15 21.55
CA ILE A 143 4.25 -6.42 21.71
C ILE A 143 4.75 -6.58 23.15
N GLU A 144 5.37 -5.54 23.70
CA GLU A 144 5.87 -5.53 25.09
C GLU A 144 4.72 -5.72 26.09
N ALA A 145 3.63 -4.97 25.91
CA ALA A 145 2.43 -5.11 26.73
C ALA A 145 1.77 -6.50 26.61
N ALA A 146 1.80 -7.13 25.45
CA ALA A 146 1.30 -8.50 25.26
C ALA A 146 2.20 -9.53 25.93
N ARG A 147 3.54 -9.36 25.85
CA ARG A 147 4.53 -10.20 26.53
C ARG A 147 4.42 -10.11 28.04
N SER A 148 4.26 -8.92 28.61
CA SER A 148 4.09 -8.72 30.07
C SER A 148 2.81 -9.38 30.60
N LYS A 149 1.77 -9.52 29.74
CA LYS A 149 0.53 -10.25 30.03
C LYS A 149 0.62 -11.76 29.77
N GLY A 150 1.82 -12.29 29.48
CA GLY A 150 2.04 -13.70 29.18
C GLY A 150 1.43 -14.19 27.86
N LYS A 151 1.01 -13.29 26.97
CA LYS A 151 0.44 -13.70 25.67
C LYS A 151 1.55 -14.25 24.78
N HIS A 152 1.33 -15.44 24.26
CA HIS A 152 2.22 -16.00 23.23
C HIS A 152 2.06 -15.21 21.92
N LEU A 153 3.17 -14.69 21.41
CA LEU A 153 3.20 -13.96 20.15
C LEU A 153 3.88 -14.83 19.10
N GLY A 154 3.20 -15.02 17.99
CA GLY A 154 3.66 -15.85 16.89
C GLY A 154 2.81 -17.09 16.67
N ARG A 155 3.38 -18.06 15.93
CA ARG A 155 2.69 -19.32 15.66
C ARG A 155 2.47 -20.10 16.97
N PRO A 156 1.24 -20.59 17.24
CA PRO A 156 0.97 -21.41 18.42
C PRO A 156 1.98 -22.56 18.55
N PRO A 157 2.41 -22.91 19.77
CA PRO A 157 3.23 -24.08 20.00
C PRO A 157 2.57 -25.32 19.41
N LEU A 158 3.40 -26.25 18.95
CA LEU A 158 2.91 -27.54 18.49
C LEU A 158 2.37 -28.30 19.70
N GLN A 159 1.08 -28.57 19.72
CA GLN A 159 0.48 -29.39 20.76
C GLN A 159 0.92 -30.85 20.57
N THR A 160 1.31 -31.47 21.68
CA THR A 160 1.63 -32.88 21.72
C THR A 160 0.32 -33.66 21.75
N PRO A 161 0.09 -34.61 20.84
CA PRO A 161 -1.13 -35.45 20.88
C PRO A 161 -1.21 -36.26 22.18
N GLU A 162 -2.40 -36.55 22.67
CA GLU A 162 -2.62 -37.32 23.91
C GLU A 162 -1.97 -38.71 23.86
N ASN A 163 -2.00 -39.35 22.70
CA ASN A 163 -1.42 -40.69 22.48
C ASN A 163 0.08 -40.66 22.14
N TRP A 164 0.73 -39.49 22.24
CA TRP A 164 2.13 -39.30 21.82
C TRP A 164 3.09 -40.27 22.51
N ASN A 165 3.03 -40.38 23.84
CA ASN A 165 3.98 -41.18 24.61
C ASN A 165 3.91 -42.66 24.25
N GLU A 166 2.69 -43.20 24.09
CA GLU A 166 2.47 -44.58 23.70
C GLU A 166 2.97 -44.84 22.27
N VAL A 167 2.59 -44.00 21.30
CA VAL A 167 2.96 -44.16 19.92
C VAL A 167 4.50 -43.96 19.72
N TYR A 168 5.09 -43.04 20.45
CA TYR A 168 6.53 -42.83 20.42
C TYR A 168 7.32 -44.03 20.93
N ALA A 169 6.91 -44.63 22.09
CA ALA A 169 7.52 -45.84 22.63
C ALA A 169 7.40 -47.05 21.69
N GLN A 170 6.25 -47.26 21.05
CA GLN A 170 6.06 -48.31 20.06
C GLN A 170 6.95 -48.10 18.82
N TRP A 171 7.09 -46.87 18.35
CA TRP A 171 7.98 -46.55 17.22
C TRP A 171 9.45 -46.73 17.59
N GLN A 172 9.86 -46.25 18.76
CA GLN A 172 11.27 -46.34 19.21
C GLN A 172 11.69 -47.81 19.45
N SER A 173 10.75 -48.66 19.93
CA SER A 173 11.00 -50.10 20.10
C SER A 173 10.90 -50.92 18.78
N GLY A 174 10.65 -50.25 17.65
CA GLY A 174 10.54 -50.90 16.36
C GLY A 174 9.23 -51.65 16.12
N LYS A 175 8.25 -51.61 17.03
CA LYS A 175 6.95 -52.28 16.90
C LYS A 175 6.07 -51.73 15.79
N ILE A 176 6.24 -50.43 15.49
CA ILE A 176 5.53 -49.78 14.40
C ILE A 176 6.51 -48.94 13.54
N THR A 177 6.14 -48.75 12.29
CA THR A 177 6.91 -47.91 11.34
C THR A 177 6.69 -46.40 11.60
N ALA A 178 7.60 -45.54 11.21
CA ALA A 178 7.43 -44.09 11.29
C ALA A 178 6.16 -43.59 10.56
N LYS A 179 5.83 -44.21 9.42
CA LYS A 179 4.60 -43.90 8.69
C LYS A 179 3.36 -44.17 9.56
N ARG A 180 3.33 -45.34 10.21
CA ARG A 180 2.21 -45.72 11.09
C ARG A 180 2.13 -44.82 12.34
N ALA A 181 3.25 -44.44 12.92
CA ALA A 181 3.30 -43.50 14.06
C ALA A 181 2.76 -42.11 13.69
N ILE A 182 3.09 -41.61 12.51
CA ILE A 182 2.57 -40.34 11.98
C ILE A 182 1.05 -40.42 11.78
N GLU A 183 0.53 -41.53 11.23
CA GLU A 183 -0.90 -41.77 11.06
C GLU A 183 -1.65 -41.80 12.42
N LEU A 184 -1.13 -42.54 13.38
CA LEU A 184 -1.74 -42.67 14.69
C LEU A 184 -1.75 -41.37 15.50
N THR A 185 -0.74 -40.53 15.35
CA THR A 185 -0.67 -39.21 16.01
C THR A 185 -1.42 -38.11 15.27
N GLY A 186 -1.86 -38.32 14.03
CA GLY A 186 -2.51 -37.32 13.20
C GLY A 186 -1.61 -36.13 12.83
N LEU A 187 -0.31 -36.22 13.08
CA LEU A 187 0.63 -35.14 12.84
C LEU A 187 1.12 -35.13 11.38
N LYS A 188 1.50 -33.95 10.89
CA LYS A 188 2.29 -33.88 9.66
C LYS A 188 3.70 -34.42 9.93
N ARG A 189 4.33 -35.04 8.93
CA ARG A 189 5.70 -35.61 9.02
C ARG A 189 6.70 -34.66 9.65
N SER A 190 6.74 -33.41 9.23
CA SER A 190 7.63 -32.37 9.78
C SER A 190 7.37 -32.07 11.26
N SER A 191 6.10 -32.10 11.68
CA SER A 191 5.69 -31.90 13.06
C SER A 191 6.08 -33.07 13.96
N PHE A 192 5.89 -34.30 13.47
CA PHE A 192 6.30 -35.52 14.17
C PHE A 192 7.80 -35.49 14.49
N TYR A 193 8.64 -35.36 13.49
CA TYR A 193 10.11 -35.31 13.71
C TYR A 193 10.59 -34.08 14.49
N ARG A 194 9.82 -33.00 14.53
CA ARG A 194 10.13 -31.86 15.40
C ARG A 194 9.89 -32.20 16.88
N LEU A 195 8.81 -32.92 17.20
CA LEU A 195 8.57 -33.39 18.56
C LEU A 195 9.62 -34.41 19.00
N VAL A 196 9.99 -35.37 18.12
CA VAL A 196 11.09 -36.31 18.39
C VAL A 196 12.38 -35.56 18.78
N ARG A 197 12.82 -34.62 17.96
CA ARG A 197 14.04 -33.83 18.22
C ARG A 197 13.98 -32.99 19.50
N ASN A 198 12.79 -32.62 19.97
CA ASN A 198 12.66 -31.87 21.21
C ASN A 198 12.76 -32.75 22.45
N LEU A 199 12.53 -34.06 22.34
CA LEU A 199 12.71 -35.06 23.41
C LEU A 199 14.15 -35.59 23.52
N GLU A 200 14.91 -35.51 22.42
CA GLU A 200 16.28 -35.94 22.36
C GLU A 200 17.30 -34.87 22.78
N LYS A 201 16.82 -33.67 23.12
CA LYS A 201 17.59 -32.57 23.69
C LYS A 201 17.46 -32.49 25.19
#